data_28b969152bf8a3a02e957e5669bccda3
#
_entry.id   28b969152bf8a3a02e957e5669bccda3
#
_cell.length_a   1.000
_cell.length_b   1.000
_cell.length_c   1.000
_cell.angle_alpha   90.00
_cell.angle_beta   90.00
_cell.angle_gamma   90.00
#
_symmetry.space_group_name_H-M   'P 1'
#
loop_
_entity.id
_entity.type
_entity.pdbx_description
1 polymer ?
#
loop_
_entity_poly.entity_id
_entity_poly.type
_entity_poly.pdbx_seq_one_letter_code
_entity_poly.pdbx_strand_id
1 'polypeptide(L)'
;KRGEWSKKYNEKIINARNSLKLSEKVDKIINNIKSKDHKNNYALDVYQQVNELTKFTSNLILKLEKLDKEGDLNNISSVESEFNEVRLKFEDVYQKTRIINKPKDYILDQDHHNHPANQTINFDWQFLSEIVLLDKLKKKYN
;
A
#
# COMPACT_ATOMS: atom_id res chain seq x y z
N LYS A 1 0.00 -13.83 23.87
CA LYS A 1 0.14 -15.25 23.47
C LYS A 1 0.21 -15.37 21.97
N ARG A 2 0.95 -16.37 21.48
CA ARG A 2 1.04 -16.64 20.04
C ARG A 2 -0.33 -17.00 19.47
N GLY A 3 -0.68 -16.42 18.33
CA GLY A 3 -1.92 -16.70 17.63
C GLY A 3 -3.17 -15.92 18.10
N GLU A 4 -3.06 -15.12 19.14
CA GLU A 4 -4.20 -14.34 19.63
C GLU A 4 -4.64 -13.26 18.64
N TRP A 5 -3.68 -12.56 18.05
CA TRP A 5 -3.97 -11.56 17.03
C TRP A 5 -4.61 -12.20 15.79
N SER A 6 -4.06 -13.32 15.32
CA SER A 6 -4.57 -14.04 14.15
C SER A 6 -5.99 -14.57 14.41
N LYS A 7 -6.27 -15.02 15.61
CA LYS A 7 -7.62 -15.46 15.99
C LYS A 7 -8.59 -14.29 16.01
N LYS A 8 -8.20 -13.16 16.60
CA LYS A 8 -9.03 -11.95 16.69
C LYS A 8 -9.36 -11.37 15.31
N TYR A 9 -8.40 -11.39 14.38
CA TYR A 9 -8.52 -10.79 13.06
C TYR A 9 -8.64 -11.82 11.92
N ASN A 10 -9.12 -13.01 12.22
CA ASN A 10 -9.21 -14.12 11.26
C ASN A 10 -9.99 -13.74 9.99
N GLU A 11 -11.08 -13.00 10.10
CA GLU A 11 -11.86 -12.53 8.96
C GLU A 11 -11.04 -11.62 8.05
N LYS A 12 -10.29 -10.68 8.63
CA LYS A 12 -9.39 -9.79 7.86
C LYS A 12 -8.29 -10.56 7.14
N ILE A 13 -7.78 -11.61 7.77
CA ILE A 13 -6.76 -12.48 7.17
C ILE A 13 -7.32 -13.25 5.99
N ILE A 14 -8.54 -13.80 6.11
CA ILE A 14 -9.23 -14.46 5.00
C ILE A 14 -9.47 -13.49 3.85
N ASN A 15 -9.95 -12.29 4.16
CA ASN A 15 -10.17 -11.24 3.17
C ASN A 15 -8.86 -10.82 2.48
N ALA A 16 -7.75 -10.74 3.20
CA ALA A 16 -6.44 -10.45 2.61
C ALA A 16 -6.01 -11.53 1.61
N ARG A 17 -6.20 -12.81 1.93
CA ARG A 17 -5.92 -13.91 0.98
C ARG A 17 -6.78 -13.83 -0.28
N ASN A 18 -8.07 -13.55 -0.12
CA ASN A 18 -8.99 -13.39 -1.25
C ASN A 18 -8.65 -12.17 -2.09
N SER A 19 -8.33 -11.05 -1.45
CA SER A 19 -7.90 -9.82 -2.11
C SER A 19 -6.63 -10.04 -2.93
N LEU A 20 -5.66 -10.78 -2.40
CA LEU A 20 -4.43 -11.10 -3.10
C LEU A 20 -4.70 -11.93 -4.38
N LYS A 21 -5.57 -12.93 -4.30
CA LYS A 21 -5.97 -13.72 -5.48
C LYS A 21 -6.66 -12.87 -6.55
N LEU A 22 -7.52 -11.93 -6.14
CA LEU A 22 -8.17 -11.00 -7.06
C LEU A 22 -7.15 -10.04 -7.69
N SER A 23 -6.20 -9.56 -6.92
CA SER A 23 -5.12 -8.69 -7.41
C SER A 23 -4.25 -9.39 -8.46
N GLU A 24 -3.97 -10.67 -8.31
CA GLU A 24 -3.27 -11.47 -9.32
C GLU A 24 -4.06 -11.60 -10.63
N LYS A 25 -5.38 -11.73 -10.55
CA LYS A 25 -6.25 -11.70 -11.74
C LYS A 25 -6.24 -10.34 -12.41
N VAL A 26 -6.28 -9.27 -11.63
CA VAL A 26 -6.21 -7.89 -12.14
C VAL A 26 -4.87 -7.67 -12.86
N ASP A 27 -3.75 -8.13 -12.33
CA ASP A 27 -2.45 -8.05 -12.98
C ASP A 27 -2.46 -8.72 -14.37
N LYS A 28 -3.03 -9.91 -14.45
CA LYS A 28 -3.13 -10.64 -15.72
C LYS A 28 -3.97 -9.87 -16.75
N ILE A 29 -5.08 -9.27 -16.32
CA ILE A 29 -5.94 -8.47 -17.19
C ILE A 29 -5.19 -7.22 -17.67
N ILE A 30 -4.54 -6.48 -16.77
CA ILE A 30 -3.77 -5.28 -17.12
C ILE A 30 -2.64 -5.62 -18.08
N ASN A 31 -1.88 -6.67 -17.80
CA ASN A 31 -0.77 -7.09 -18.66
C ASN A 31 -1.26 -7.54 -20.04
N ASN A 32 -2.38 -8.23 -20.11
CA ASN A 32 -3.00 -8.63 -21.39
C ASN A 32 -3.44 -7.41 -22.19
N ILE A 33 -4.04 -6.41 -21.55
CA ILE A 33 -4.45 -5.17 -22.21
C ILE A 33 -3.22 -4.39 -22.67
N LYS A 34 -2.18 -4.26 -21.82
CA LYS A 34 -0.95 -3.56 -22.18
C LYS A 34 -0.17 -4.21 -23.32
N SER A 35 -0.30 -5.53 -23.51
CA SER A 35 0.32 -6.26 -24.61
C SER A 35 -0.32 -5.96 -25.98
N LYS A 36 -1.54 -5.43 -25.97
CA LYS A 36 -2.23 -4.93 -27.17
C LYS A 36 -1.93 -3.46 -27.34
N ASP A 37 -1.80 -2.98 -28.55
CA ASP A 37 -1.52 -1.56 -28.79
C ASP A 37 -2.67 -0.67 -28.30
N HIS A 38 -2.44 0.09 -27.21
CA HIS A 38 -3.43 0.95 -26.58
C HIS A 38 -2.96 2.39 -26.49
N LYS A 39 -3.85 3.29 -26.87
CA LYS A 39 -3.59 4.73 -26.85
C LYS A 39 -3.61 5.36 -25.46
N ASN A 40 -4.18 4.67 -24.45
CA ASN A 40 -4.34 5.22 -23.10
C ASN A 40 -3.67 4.35 -22.04
N ASN A 41 -2.35 4.31 -22.07
CA ASN A 41 -1.56 3.57 -21.08
C ASN A 41 -1.59 4.20 -19.68
N TYR A 42 -1.90 5.48 -19.57
CA TYR A 42 -1.94 6.18 -18.28
C TYR A 42 -3.00 5.59 -17.34
N ALA A 43 -4.21 5.36 -17.83
CA ALA A 43 -5.26 4.75 -17.01
C ALA A 43 -4.86 3.34 -16.53
N LEU A 44 -4.22 2.56 -17.39
CA LEU A 44 -3.72 1.24 -17.03
C LEU A 44 -2.60 1.33 -15.99
N ASP A 45 -1.71 2.32 -16.10
CA ASP A 45 -0.65 2.57 -15.12
C ASP A 45 -1.23 2.93 -13.76
N VAL A 46 -2.29 3.77 -13.71
CA VAL A 46 -2.98 4.10 -12.47
C VAL A 46 -3.60 2.86 -11.84
N TYR A 47 -4.34 2.06 -12.60
CA TYR A 47 -4.93 0.83 -12.09
C TYR A 47 -3.89 -0.17 -11.60
N GLN A 48 -2.78 -0.27 -12.30
CA GLN A 48 -1.67 -1.12 -11.89
C GLN A 48 -1.10 -0.69 -10.53
N GLN A 49 -0.88 0.60 -10.32
CA GLN A 49 -0.35 1.09 -9.04
C GLN A 49 -1.35 0.94 -7.90
N VAL A 50 -2.64 1.16 -8.13
CA VAL A 50 -3.70 0.87 -7.15
C VAL A 50 -3.69 -0.62 -6.79
N ASN A 51 -3.53 -1.50 -7.77
CA ASN A 51 -3.45 -2.94 -7.55
C ASN A 51 -2.21 -3.33 -6.74
N GLU A 52 -1.06 -2.70 -6.99
CA GLU A 52 0.17 -2.91 -6.21
C GLU A 52 0.00 -2.50 -4.74
N LEU A 53 -0.69 -1.39 -4.46
CA LEU A 53 -1.03 -1.00 -3.10
C LEU A 53 -1.93 -2.02 -2.42
N THR A 54 -2.93 -2.54 -3.12
CA THR A 54 -3.82 -3.58 -2.61
C THR A 54 -3.05 -4.87 -2.28
N LYS A 55 -2.15 -5.29 -3.15
CA LYS A 55 -1.26 -6.44 -2.92
C LYS A 55 -0.36 -6.22 -1.72
N PHE A 56 0.23 -5.03 -1.61
CA PHE A 56 1.08 -4.70 -0.47
C PHE A 56 0.30 -4.82 0.85
N THR A 57 -0.89 -4.21 0.94
CA THR A 57 -1.71 -4.25 2.16
C THR A 57 -2.10 -5.69 2.51
N SER A 58 -2.51 -6.49 1.54
CA SER A 58 -2.85 -7.89 1.74
C SER A 58 -1.65 -8.71 2.23
N ASN A 59 -0.50 -8.54 1.60
CA ASN A 59 0.73 -9.20 2.00
C ASN A 59 1.19 -8.78 3.40
N LEU A 60 1.03 -7.51 3.77
CA LEU A 60 1.34 -7.04 5.11
C LEU A 60 0.50 -7.77 6.17
N ILE A 61 -0.80 -7.91 5.94
CA ILE A 61 -1.70 -8.66 6.85
C ILE A 61 -1.24 -10.11 7.01
N LEU A 62 -0.84 -10.77 5.91
CA LEU A 62 -0.34 -12.14 5.96
C LEU A 62 1.02 -12.25 6.66
N LYS A 63 1.90 -11.27 6.50
CA LYS A 63 3.16 -11.19 7.24
C LYS A 63 2.92 -10.99 8.75
N LEU A 64 1.92 -10.20 9.12
CA LEU A 64 1.52 -10.03 10.53
C LEU A 64 0.94 -11.32 11.12
N GLU A 65 0.16 -12.08 10.33
CA GLU A 65 -0.31 -13.42 10.75
C GLU A 65 0.86 -14.35 11.03
N LYS A 66 1.82 -14.39 10.12
CA LYS A 66 3.02 -15.22 10.28
C LYS A 66 3.82 -14.83 11.52
N LEU A 67 4.01 -13.52 11.71
CA LEU A 67 4.66 -12.98 12.90
C LEU A 67 3.96 -13.40 14.18
N ASP A 68 2.64 -13.29 14.25
CA ASP A 68 1.86 -13.65 15.43
C ASP A 68 1.93 -15.14 15.75
N LYS A 69 1.93 -16.00 14.72
CA LYS A 69 1.97 -17.46 14.89
C LYS A 69 3.38 -18.01 15.12
N GLU A 70 4.36 -17.52 14.40
CA GLU A 70 5.71 -18.08 14.35
C GLU A 70 6.74 -17.25 15.12
N GLY A 71 6.46 -15.98 15.36
CA GLY A 71 7.38 -15.04 16.02
C GLY A 71 8.55 -14.62 15.14
N ASP A 72 8.46 -14.86 13.84
CA ASP A 72 9.52 -14.51 12.89
C ASP A 72 9.37 -13.07 12.39
N LEU A 73 10.36 -12.26 12.73
CA LEU A 73 10.41 -10.82 12.45
C LEU A 73 11.49 -10.42 11.45
N ASN A 74 12.14 -11.38 10.84
CA ASN A 74 13.36 -11.15 10.08
C ASN A 74 13.25 -10.15 8.91
N ASN A 75 12.09 -9.51 8.71
CA ASN A 75 11.86 -8.68 7.51
C ASN A 75 11.06 -7.39 7.72
N ILE A 76 11.02 -6.79 8.91
CA ILE A 76 10.30 -5.51 9.08
C ILE A 76 10.93 -4.39 8.24
N SER A 77 12.25 -4.33 8.19
CA SER A 77 12.95 -3.36 7.34
C SER A 77 12.67 -3.58 5.86
N SER A 78 12.54 -4.83 5.42
CA SER A 78 12.13 -5.20 4.07
C SER A 78 10.70 -4.75 3.76
N VAL A 79 9.78 -4.91 4.69
CA VAL A 79 8.38 -4.44 4.55
C VAL A 79 8.31 -2.92 4.41
N GLU A 80 9.09 -2.19 5.20
CA GLU A 80 9.18 -0.73 5.11
C GLU A 80 9.73 -0.30 3.74
N SER A 81 10.76 -0.95 3.26
CA SER A 81 11.35 -0.69 1.95
C SER A 81 10.36 -0.96 0.81
N GLU A 82 9.67 -2.11 0.84
CA GLU A 82 8.62 -2.44 -0.13
C GLU A 82 7.48 -1.42 -0.12
N PHE A 83 7.06 -0.98 1.06
CA PHE A 83 6.03 0.03 1.22
C PHE A 83 6.42 1.36 0.58
N ASN A 84 7.62 1.83 0.87
CA ASN A 84 8.13 3.07 0.30
C ASN A 84 8.24 2.99 -1.23
N GLU A 85 8.67 1.86 -1.76
CA GLU A 85 8.76 1.63 -3.20
C GLU A 85 7.40 1.70 -3.88
N VAL A 86 6.40 1.01 -3.34
CA VAL A 86 5.02 1.00 -3.88
C VAL A 86 4.41 2.40 -3.82
N ARG A 87 4.61 3.10 -2.71
CA ARG A 87 4.12 4.46 -2.52
C ARG A 87 4.74 5.45 -3.52
N LEU A 88 6.04 5.38 -3.71
CA LEU A 88 6.75 6.27 -4.64
C LEU A 88 6.34 6.01 -6.09
N LYS A 89 6.14 4.77 -6.48
CA LYS A 89 5.63 4.41 -7.81
C LYS A 89 4.22 4.95 -8.04
N PHE A 90 3.36 4.85 -7.05
CA PHE A 90 2.01 5.41 -7.12
C PHE A 90 2.05 6.93 -7.29
N GLU A 91 2.86 7.62 -6.50
CA GLU A 91 3.03 9.06 -6.59
C GLU A 91 3.59 9.49 -7.95
N ASP A 92 4.57 8.76 -8.47
CA ASP A 92 5.16 9.03 -9.79
C ASP A 92 4.12 8.94 -10.91
N VAL A 93 3.31 7.88 -10.93
CA VAL A 93 2.24 7.73 -11.93
C VAL A 93 1.19 8.84 -11.79
N TYR A 94 0.81 9.17 -10.57
CA TYR A 94 -0.18 10.23 -10.31
C TYR A 94 0.31 11.60 -10.80
N GLN A 95 1.58 11.89 -10.65
CA GLN A 95 2.17 13.18 -11.05
C GLN A 95 2.28 13.37 -12.58
N LYS A 96 2.18 12.30 -13.37
CA LYS A 96 2.31 12.39 -14.84
C LYS A 96 1.26 13.29 -15.50
N THR A 97 0.06 13.37 -14.91
CA THR A 97 -1.05 14.18 -15.45
C THR A 97 -1.54 15.26 -14.51
N ARG A 98 -0.94 15.38 -13.34
CA ARG A 98 -1.34 16.35 -12.32
C ARG A 98 -0.12 17.10 -11.84
N ILE A 99 -0.21 18.41 -11.87
CA ILE A 99 0.80 19.26 -11.24
C ILE A 99 0.53 19.22 -9.74
N ILE A 100 1.39 18.52 -9.04
CA ILE A 100 1.38 18.55 -7.59
C ILE A 100 2.23 19.73 -7.17
N ASN A 101 1.55 20.79 -6.77
CA ASN A 101 2.24 21.93 -6.20
C ASN A 101 2.57 21.60 -4.75
N LYS A 102 3.85 21.36 -4.49
CA LYS A 102 4.37 21.05 -3.16
C LYS A 102 5.29 22.18 -2.68
N PRO A 103 4.77 23.35 -2.33
CA PRO A 103 5.60 24.34 -1.67
C PRO A 103 6.09 23.74 -0.33
N LYS A 104 7.21 24.26 0.14
CA LYS A 104 7.72 23.89 1.46
C LYS A 104 6.60 24.05 2.48
N ASP A 105 6.41 23.04 3.32
CA ASP A 105 5.37 23.00 4.35
C ASP A 105 3.93 22.91 3.84
N TYR A 106 3.73 22.66 2.56
CA TYR A 106 2.41 22.40 2.02
C TYR A 106 1.97 20.97 2.28
N ILE A 107 0.78 20.84 2.78
CA ILE A 107 0.13 19.58 3.03
C ILE A 107 -0.83 19.30 1.88
N LEU A 108 -0.65 18.18 1.18
CA LEU A 108 -1.48 17.80 0.06
C LEU A 108 -2.67 16.96 0.51
N ASP A 109 -3.86 17.42 0.20
CA ASP A 109 -5.06 16.63 0.36
C ASP A 109 -5.54 16.11 -1.00
N GLN A 110 -5.71 14.83 -1.10
CA GLN A 110 -6.23 14.20 -2.32
C GLN A 110 -7.74 14.17 -2.39
N ASP A 111 -8.42 14.29 -1.29
CA ASP A 111 -9.84 14.00 -1.23
C ASP A 111 -10.70 15.21 -1.59
N HIS A 112 -10.10 16.33 -1.87
CA HIS A 112 -10.79 17.58 -2.22
C HIS A 112 -11.88 18.06 -1.22
N HIS A 113 -12.10 17.28 -0.18
CA HIS A 113 -13.04 17.56 0.90
C HIS A 113 -12.32 18.03 2.16
N ASN A 114 -11.51 18.97 2.02
CA ASN A 114 -10.33 19.10 2.78
C ASN A 114 -10.46 19.85 4.06
N HIS A 115 -10.09 19.15 5.08
CA HIS A 115 -9.58 19.81 6.26
C HIS A 115 -8.07 20.00 6.14
N PRO A 116 -7.53 21.20 6.32
CA PRO A 116 -6.08 21.41 6.31
C PRO A 116 -5.29 20.46 7.20
N ALA A 117 -5.93 19.97 8.26
CA ALA A 117 -5.33 18.99 9.17
C ALA A 117 -5.11 17.60 8.55
N ASN A 118 -5.75 17.29 7.44
CA ASN A 118 -5.63 15.98 6.77
C ASN A 118 -4.63 16.00 5.64
N GLN A 119 -3.98 17.10 5.40
CA GLN A 119 -3.05 17.26 4.31
C GLN A 119 -1.64 16.87 4.74
N THR A 120 -0.92 16.18 3.89
CA THR A 120 0.46 15.81 4.12
C THR A 120 1.33 16.05 2.88
N ILE A 121 2.63 16.09 3.09
CA ILE A 121 3.58 16.15 2.00
C ILE A 121 3.73 14.75 1.40
N ASN A 122 3.82 14.65 0.07
CA ASN A 122 4.08 13.40 -0.63
C ASN A 122 3.04 12.30 -0.40
N PHE A 123 1.79 12.64 -0.19
CA PHE A 123 0.70 11.69 0.08
C PHE A 123 0.88 10.85 1.36
N ASP A 124 1.75 11.23 2.26
CA ASP A 124 2.01 10.45 3.48
C ASP A 124 0.76 10.28 4.34
N TRP A 125 -0.16 11.21 4.29
CA TRP A 125 -1.41 11.13 5.02
C TRP A 125 -2.30 9.95 4.61
N GLN A 126 -2.25 9.51 3.35
CA GLN A 126 -3.00 8.35 2.87
C GLN A 126 -2.52 7.04 3.49
N PHE A 127 -1.27 7.04 3.90
CA PHE A 127 -0.58 5.85 4.38
C PHE A 127 -0.20 6.00 5.86
N LEU A 128 -0.80 6.96 6.55
CA LEU A 128 -0.43 7.25 7.94
C LEU A 128 -0.60 6.03 8.85
N SER A 129 -1.66 5.25 8.63
CA SER A 129 -1.89 4.03 9.40
C SER A 129 -0.77 3.02 9.24
N GLU A 130 -0.32 2.82 8.01
CA GLU A 130 0.76 1.90 7.66
C GLU A 130 2.10 2.41 8.19
N ILE A 131 2.38 3.70 8.03
CA ILE A 131 3.59 4.34 8.53
C ILE A 131 3.69 4.19 10.05
N VAL A 132 2.62 4.51 10.77
CA VAL A 132 2.57 4.38 12.24
C VAL A 132 2.71 2.94 12.68
N LEU A 133 2.05 2.00 11.97
CA LEU A 133 2.16 0.58 12.28
C LEU A 133 3.60 0.08 12.11
N LEU A 134 4.23 0.38 10.97
CA LEU A 134 5.59 -0.04 10.68
C LEU A 134 6.59 0.54 11.69
N ASP A 135 6.45 1.80 12.05
CA ASP A 135 7.29 2.45 13.07
C ASP A 135 7.14 1.78 14.45
N LYS A 136 5.90 1.47 14.85
CA LYS A 136 5.65 0.75 16.11
C LYS A 136 6.24 -0.66 16.10
N LEU A 137 6.11 -1.38 14.99
CA LEU A 137 6.67 -2.72 14.85
C LEU A 137 8.20 -2.66 14.91
N LYS A 138 8.81 -1.72 14.21
CA LYS A 138 10.25 -1.51 14.21
C LYS A 138 10.78 -1.21 15.63
N LYS A 139 10.12 -0.30 16.36
CA LYS A 139 10.48 0.03 17.74
C LYS A 139 10.31 -1.14 18.71
N LYS A 140 9.31 -1.97 18.50
CA LYS A 140 9.03 -3.10 19.38
C LYS A 140 10.01 -4.25 19.18
N TYR A 141 10.55 -4.42 18.01
CA TYR A 141 11.27 -5.63 17.62
C TYR A 141 12.74 -5.40 17.19
N ASN A 142 13.16 -4.16 17.13
CA ASN A 142 14.57 -3.79 17.10
C ASN A 142 15.05 -3.47 18.52
#